data_708d6fb76d8da818993c841be48b3325
#
_entry.id   708d6fb76d8da818993c841be48b3325
#
_cell.length_a   1.000
_cell.length_b   1.000
_cell.length_c   1.000
_cell.angle_alpha   90.00
_cell.angle_beta   90.00
_cell.angle_gamma   90.00
#
_symmetry.space_group_name_H-M   'P 1'
#
loop_
_entity.id
_entity.type
_entity.pdbx_description
1 polymer ?
#
loop_
_entity_poly.entity_id
_entity_poly.type
_entity_poly.pdbx_seq_one_letter_code
_entity_poly.pdbx_strand_id
1 'polypeptide(L)'
;MNWMKKVAVALVCLLPLGLQAAKIDTLQVKSPSMNKSIEVVVVSPDVAATKACPVIYLLHGYGGNACTWVGIKPDLPKIADEKGIFFVCPDGKNTWYWDSPLNADVRYETFISNELVKYVDSHYKTVADRKGRAITGLSMGGHGAMWNGLRHSDVFSAAGSTSGGVDIRPFPKNWEMRCK
;
A
#
# COMPACT_ATOMS: atom_id res chain seq x y z
N MET A 1 52.04 -38.48 38.13
CA MET A 1 51.03 -37.52 38.54
C MET A 1 50.59 -36.73 37.31
N ASN A 2 49.56 -37.28 36.59
CA ASN A 2 49.14 -36.77 35.28
C ASN A 2 47.98 -35.79 35.46
N TRP A 3 48.23 -34.52 35.14
CA TRP A 3 47.20 -33.47 35.14
C TRP A 3 46.59 -33.41 33.73
N MET A 4 45.45 -34.06 33.54
CA MET A 4 44.64 -33.91 32.34
C MET A 4 43.95 -32.56 32.35
N LYS A 5 44.38 -31.64 31.48
CA LYS A 5 43.71 -30.37 31.21
C LYS A 5 42.42 -30.66 30.47
N LYS A 6 41.27 -30.44 31.12
CA LYS A 6 39.95 -30.47 30.48
C LYS A 6 39.79 -29.20 29.65
N VAL A 7 39.84 -29.33 28.32
CA VAL A 7 39.50 -28.28 27.37
C VAL A 7 37.97 -28.32 27.22
N ALA A 8 37.26 -27.32 27.74
CA ALA A 8 35.85 -27.15 27.50
C ALA A 8 35.66 -26.46 26.12
N VAL A 9 35.22 -27.21 25.14
CA VAL A 9 34.81 -26.65 23.84
C VAL A 9 33.41 -26.09 24.01
N ALA A 10 33.29 -24.75 24.03
CA ALA A 10 32.01 -24.06 23.99
C ALA A 10 31.47 -24.18 22.57
N LEU A 11 30.44 -24.99 22.37
CA LEU A 11 29.71 -25.09 21.12
C LEU A 11 28.78 -23.83 21.00
N VAL A 12 29.26 -22.82 20.28
CA VAL A 12 28.43 -21.66 19.91
C VAL A 12 27.43 -22.13 18.87
N CYS A 13 26.20 -22.42 19.27
CA CYS A 13 25.09 -22.62 18.36
C CYS A 13 24.78 -21.28 17.65
N LEU A 14 25.32 -21.11 16.46
CA LEU A 14 24.87 -20.09 15.52
C LEU A 14 23.43 -20.48 15.11
N LEU A 15 22.45 -19.92 15.79
CA LEU A 15 21.07 -19.94 15.31
C LEU A 15 21.05 -19.24 13.95
N PRO A 16 20.53 -19.88 12.88
CA PRO A 16 20.34 -19.17 11.63
C PRO A 16 19.39 -18.01 11.91
N LEU A 17 19.87 -16.77 11.79
CA LEU A 17 19.00 -15.62 11.60
C LEU A 17 18.24 -15.91 10.30
N GLY A 18 17.02 -16.46 10.42
CA GLY A 18 16.14 -16.66 9.29
C GLY A 18 15.96 -15.31 8.62
N LEU A 19 16.49 -15.19 7.41
CA LEU A 19 16.08 -14.12 6.51
C LEU A 19 14.60 -14.34 6.24
N GLN A 20 13.78 -13.64 6.98
CA GLN A 20 12.34 -13.62 6.76
C GLN A 20 12.12 -12.70 5.56
N ALA A 21 11.46 -13.19 4.52
CA ALA A 21 11.18 -12.40 3.33
C ALA A 21 9.92 -11.54 3.58
N ALA A 22 9.83 -10.39 2.93
CA ALA A 22 8.67 -9.52 3.00
C ALA A 22 7.36 -10.31 2.85
N LYS A 23 6.42 -10.05 3.73
CA LYS A 23 5.13 -10.75 3.78
C LYS A 23 4.12 -10.07 2.86
N ILE A 24 3.37 -10.87 2.09
CA ILE A 24 2.24 -10.40 1.29
C ILE A 24 0.96 -10.89 1.96
N ASP A 25 0.12 -9.96 2.39
CA ASP A 25 -1.20 -10.22 2.95
C ASP A 25 -2.29 -9.77 1.97
N THR A 26 -3.27 -10.61 1.70
CA THR A 26 -4.51 -10.23 1.00
C THR A 26 -5.65 -10.15 2.00
N LEU A 27 -6.24 -8.98 2.11
CA LEU A 27 -7.19 -8.61 3.15
C LEU A 27 -8.53 -8.17 2.56
N GLN A 28 -9.58 -8.30 3.36
CA GLN A 28 -10.88 -7.70 3.10
C GLN A 28 -11.11 -6.57 4.12
N VAL A 29 -10.85 -5.35 3.70
CA VAL A 29 -10.99 -4.16 4.57
C VAL A 29 -12.39 -3.61 4.45
N LYS A 30 -13.10 -3.54 5.59
CA LYS A 30 -14.46 -2.99 5.62
C LYS A 30 -14.43 -1.48 5.38
N SER A 31 -15.27 -1.02 4.45
CA SER A 31 -15.56 0.40 4.23
C SER A 31 -16.91 0.74 4.86
N PRO A 32 -16.95 1.44 5.99
CA PRO A 32 -18.19 1.93 6.59
C PRO A 32 -18.99 2.86 5.68
N SER A 33 -18.31 3.74 4.95
CA SER A 33 -18.97 4.71 4.06
C SER A 33 -19.69 4.06 2.87
N MET A 34 -19.23 2.86 2.43
CA MET A 34 -19.84 2.11 1.34
C MET A 34 -20.57 0.83 1.80
N ASN A 35 -20.53 0.53 3.11
CA ASN A 35 -21.09 -0.69 3.72
C ASN A 35 -20.69 -2.00 3.00
N LYS A 36 -19.45 -2.07 2.52
CA LYS A 36 -18.90 -3.25 1.84
C LYS A 36 -17.44 -3.49 2.24
N SER A 37 -16.91 -4.67 1.89
CA SER A 37 -15.48 -4.97 2.04
C SER A 37 -14.76 -4.75 0.72
N ILE A 38 -13.55 -4.18 0.82
CA ILE A 38 -12.67 -3.91 -0.31
C ILE A 38 -11.43 -4.78 -0.16
N GLU A 39 -11.06 -5.47 -1.21
CA GLU A 39 -9.82 -6.23 -1.24
C GLU A 39 -8.61 -5.31 -1.25
N VAL A 40 -7.63 -5.63 -0.41
CA VAL A 40 -6.38 -4.86 -0.28
C VAL A 40 -5.22 -5.84 -0.17
N VAL A 41 -4.20 -5.67 -0.99
CA VAL A 41 -2.92 -6.37 -0.83
C VAL A 41 -1.96 -5.47 -0.08
N VAL A 42 -1.35 -6.00 0.98
CA VAL A 42 -0.33 -5.32 1.76
C VAL A 42 0.98 -6.10 1.67
N VAL A 43 2.03 -5.43 1.23
CA VAL A 43 3.41 -5.95 1.25
C VAL A 43 4.12 -5.32 2.43
N SER A 44 4.50 -6.15 3.40
CA SER A 44 5.10 -5.74 4.67
C SER A 44 6.60 -6.03 4.67
N PRO A 45 7.47 -5.05 4.90
CA PRO A 45 8.90 -5.30 5.03
C PRO A 45 9.22 -6.02 6.35
N ASP A 46 10.21 -6.92 6.34
CA ASP A 46 10.65 -7.65 7.54
C ASP A 46 10.99 -6.76 8.73
N VAL A 47 11.64 -5.65 8.46
CA VAL A 47 12.05 -4.68 9.49
C VAL A 47 10.86 -4.10 10.25
N ALA A 48 9.65 -4.19 9.70
CA ALA A 48 8.42 -3.75 10.38
C ALA A 48 8.08 -4.55 11.64
N ALA A 49 8.67 -5.73 11.83
CA ALA A 49 8.56 -6.47 13.08
C ALA A 49 9.10 -5.66 14.28
N THR A 50 10.13 -4.86 14.07
CA THR A 50 10.83 -4.11 15.11
C THR A 50 10.71 -2.60 14.98
N LYS A 51 10.59 -2.05 13.77
CA LYS A 51 10.64 -0.61 13.48
C LYS A 51 9.37 -0.16 12.74
N ALA A 52 8.85 1.02 13.08
CA ALA A 52 7.81 1.66 12.28
C ALA A 52 8.34 2.07 10.90
N CYS A 53 7.60 1.72 9.84
CA CYS A 53 8.01 1.93 8.45
C CYS A 53 7.04 2.86 7.71
N PRO A 54 7.52 3.67 6.75
CA PRO A 54 6.66 4.46 5.88
C PRO A 54 5.80 3.57 4.98
N VAL A 55 4.75 4.17 4.42
CA VAL A 55 3.76 3.49 3.58
C VAL A 55 3.64 4.19 2.24
N ILE A 56 3.62 3.41 1.16
CA ILE A 56 3.24 3.88 -0.18
C ILE A 56 1.95 3.17 -0.60
N TYR A 57 0.91 3.96 -0.85
CA TYR A 57 -0.34 3.48 -1.43
C TYR A 57 -0.18 3.40 -2.95
N LEU A 58 -0.38 2.20 -3.53
CA LEU A 58 -0.20 1.90 -4.95
C LEU A 58 -1.55 1.66 -5.62
N LEU A 59 -2.01 2.61 -6.40
CA LEU A 59 -3.31 2.55 -7.08
C LEU A 59 -3.18 1.92 -8.47
N HIS A 60 -4.01 0.92 -8.78
CA HIS A 60 -3.99 0.23 -10.07
C HIS A 60 -4.68 1.03 -11.18
N GLY A 61 -4.43 0.67 -12.44
CA GLY A 61 -5.08 1.21 -13.62
C GLY A 61 -6.49 0.66 -13.84
N TYR A 62 -7.21 1.21 -14.83
CA TYR A 62 -8.54 0.74 -15.22
C TYR A 62 -8.52 -0.76 -15.59
N GLY A 63 -9.49 -1.51 -15.10
CA GLY A 63 -9.56 -2.96 -15.28
C GLY A 63 -8.62 -3.79 -14.39
N GLY A 64 -7.81 -3.15 -13.54
CA GLY A 64 -6.96 -3.82 -12.56
C GLY A 64 -7.71 -4.18 -11.27
N ASN A 65 -6.95 -4.67 -10.29
CA ASN A 65 -7.41 -5.06 -8.95
C ASN A 65 -6.28 -4.94 -7.92
N ALA A 66 -6.51 -5.35 -6.67
CA ALA A 66 -5.53 -5.30 -5.59
C ALA A 66 -4.21 -6.03 -5.92
N CYS A 67 -4.25 -7.13 -6.71
CA CYS A 67 -3.07 -7.90 -7.06
C CYS A 67 -2.26 -7.34 -8.23
N THR A 68 -2.76 -6.29 -8.90
CA THR A 68 -2.12 -5.74 -10.12
C THR A 68 -0.65 -5.40 -9.89
N TRP A 69 -0.32 -4.71 -8.80
CA TRP A 69 1.05 -4.25 -8.56
C TRP A 69 2.02 -5.39 -8.27
N VAL A 70 1.62 -6.40 -7.49
CA VAL A 70 2.47 -7.57 -7.24
C VAL A 70 2.62 -8.44 -8.49
N GLY A 71 1.66 -8.39 -9.41
CA GLY A 71 1.73 -9.07 -10.71
C GLY A 71 2.69 -8.40 -11.69
N ILE A 72 2.60 -7.07 -11.87
CA ILE A 72 3.44 -6.33 -12.82
C ILE A 72 4.83 -6.01 -12.26
N LYS A 73 5.02 -6.07 -10.94
CA LYS A 73 6.27 -5.84 -10.21
C LYS A 73 6.52 -6.98 -9.22
N PRO A 74 6.92 -8.19 -9.70
CA PRO A 74 7.08 -9.36 -8.84
C PRO A 74 8.17 -9.23 -7.76
N ASP A 75 9.12 -8.31 -7.95
CA ASP A 75 10.15 -7.98 -6.98
C ASP A 75 9.74 -6.90 -5.96
N LEU A 76 8.45 -6.50 -5.94
CA LEU A 76 7.92 -5.54 -4.97
C LEU A 76 8.20 -5.94 -3.51
N PRO A 77 8.07 -7.23 -3.10
CA PRO A 77 8.45 -7.66 -1.76
C PRO A 77 9.93 -7.43 -1.44
N LYS A 78 10.82 -7.72 -2.37
CA LYS A 78 12.26 -7.45 -2.22
C LYS A 78 12.52 -5.96 -2.03
N ILE A 79 11.85 -5.11 -2.80
CA ILE A 79 11.96 -3.66 -2.66
C ILE A 79 11.43 -3.20 -1.30
N ALA A 80 10.33 -3.79 -0.80
CA ALA A 80 9.80 -3.51 0.53
C ALA A 80 10.86 -3.74 1.60
N ASP A 81 11.55 -4.87 1.57
CA ASP A 81 12.62 -5.21 2.51
C ASP A 81 13.84 -4.30 2.37
N GLU A 82 14.33 -4.10 1.15
CA GLU A 82 15.52 -3.27 0.90
C GLU A 82 15.33 -1.81 1.33
N LYS A 83 14.11 -1.29 1.21
CA LYS A 83 13.80 0.11 1.54
C LYS A 83 13.15 0.29 2.91
N GLY A 84 12.68 -0.79 3.52
CA GLY A 84 11.92 -0.73 4.77
C GLY A 84 10.59 0.02 4.60
N ILE A 85 9.83 -0.29 3.55
CA ILE A 85 8.61 0.42 3.15
C ILE A 85 7.45 -0.57 3.00
N PHE A 86 6.28 -0.23 3.56
CA PHE A 86 5.03 -0.91 3.22
C PHE A 86 4.52 -0.48 1.85
N PHE A 87 4.00 -1.44 1.08
CA PHE A 87 3.16 -1.13 -0.06
C PHE A 87 1.73 -1.59 0.20
N VAL A 88 0.76 -0.71 -0.03
CA VAL A 88 -0.67 -0.95 0.17
C VAL A 88 -1.38 -0.78 -1.16
N CYS A 89 -1.96 -1.86 -1.67
CA CYS A 89 -2.56 -1.94 -3.01
C CYS A 89 -4.06 -2.22 -2.89
N PRO A 90 -4.91 -1.19 -2.81
CA PRO A 90 -6.37 -1.36 -2.73
C PRO A 90 -6.99 -1.67 -4.09
N ASP A 91 -8.06 -2.46 -4.12
CA ASP A 91 -8.92 -2.62 -5.28
C ASP A 91 -9.85 -1.41 -5.41
N GLY A 92 -9.53 -0.52 -6.31
CA GLY A 92 -10.32 0.68 -6.62
C GLY A 92 -11.43 0.44 -7.64
N LYS A 93 -11.62 -0.79 -8.15
CA LYS A 93 -12.50 -1.08 -9.29
C LYS A 93 -12.21 -0.12 -10.45
N ASN A 94 -13.22 0.31 -11.18
CA ASN A 94 -13.13 1.29 -12.27
C ASN A 94 -13.71 2.66 -11.84
N THR A 95 -13.40 3.10 -10.61
CA THR A 95 -14.06 4.26 -9.96
C THR A 95 -13.26 5.55 -10.03
N TRP A 96 -12.07 5.53 -10.63
CA TRP A 96 -11.14 6.67 -10.67
C TRP A 96 -10.70 7.17 -9.27
N TYR A 97 -10.99 6.40 -8.21
CA TYR A 97 -10.63 6.66 -6.83
C TYR A 97 -11.20 7.97 -6.24
N TRP A 98 -12.40 8.33 -6.66
CA TRP A 98 -13.14 9.48 -6.13
C TRP A 98 -14.45 9.08 -5.46
N ASP A 99 -15.12 10.04 -4.85
CA ASP A 99 -16.45 9.87 -4.28
C ASP A 99 -17.50 10.33 -5.28
N SER A 100 -18.42 9.44 -5.63
CA SER A 100 -19.52 9.77 -6.53
C SER A 100 -20.57 10.63 -5.79
N PRO A 101 -21.01 11.75 -6.36
CA PRO A 101 -22.11 12.52 -5.79
C PRO A 101 -23.47 11.84 -5.97
N LEU A 102 -23.57 10.85 -6.88
CA LEU A 102 -24.83 10.20 -7.25
C LEU A 102 -24.96 8.77 -6.76
N ASN A 103 -23.84 8.11 -6.43
CA ASN A 103 -23.81 6.70 -6.04
C ASN A 103 -23.12 6.54 -4.67
N ALA A 104 -23.90 6.20 -3.66
CA ALA A 104 -23.39 5.99 -2.30
C ALA A 104 -22.42 4.80 -2.19
N ASP A 105 -22.49 3.84 -3.12
CA ASP A 105 -21.58 2.66 -3.14
C ASP A 105 -20.19 2.99 -3.72
N VAL A 106 -19.97 4.23 -4.16
CA VAL A 106 -18.71 4.72 -4.73
C VAL A 106 -18.20 5.88 -3.89
N ARG A 107 -17.45 5.54 -2.83
CA ARG A 107 -16.82 6.48 -1.89
C ARG A 107 -15.32 6.14 -1.75
N TYR A 108 -14.63 6.02 -2.89
CA TYR A 108 -13.25 5.53 -2.89
C TYR A 108 -12.24 6.60 -2.47
N GLU A 109 -12.52 7.89 -2.62
CA GLU A 109 -11.73 8.96 -2.02
C GLU A 109 -11.76 8.86 -0.50
N THR A 110 -12.97 8.77 0.09
CA THR A 110 -13.15 8.57 1.53
C THR A 110 -12.47 7.26 1.99
N PHE A 111 -12.63 6.17 1.24
CA PHE A 111 -12.00 4.91 1.59
C PHE A 111 -10.47 5.03 1.64
N ILE A 112 -9.83 5.53 0.58
CA ILE A 112 -8.38 5.61 0.45
C ILE A 112 -7.78 6.57 1.48
N SER A 113 -8.33 7.80 1.58
CA SER A 113 -7.72 8.88 2.36
C SER A 113 -8.04 8.83 3.87
N ASN A 114 -9.05 8.07 4.27
CA ASN A 114 -9.49 8.02 5.67
C ASN A 114 -9.61 6.59 6.21
N GLU A 115 -10.48 5.75 5.62
CA GLU A 115 -10.82 4.45 6.19
C GLU A 115 -9.64 3.46 6.09
N LEU A 116 -9.03 3.35 4.91
CA LEU A 116 -7.89 2.46 4.66
C LEU A 116 -6.64 2.93 5.41
N VAL A 117 -6.37 4.24 5.45
CA VAL A 117 -5.23 4.77 6.21
C VAL A 117 -5.35 4.42 7.68
N LYS A 118 -6.52 4.63 8.30
CA LYS A 118 -6.78 4.26 9.69
C LYS A 118 -6.64 2.76 9.94
N TYR A 119 -7.17 1.95 9.02
CA TYR A 119 -7.05 0.50 9.10
C TYR A 119 -5.58 0.06 9.09
N VAL A 120 -4.80 0.54 8.11
CA VAL A 120 -3.39 0.19 7.95
C VAL A 120 -2.58 0.61 9.18
N ASP A 121 -2.75 1.84 9.65
CA ASP A 121 -2.02 2.33 10.82
C ASP A 121 -2.37 1.59 12.12
N SER A 122 -3.58 1.04 12.22
CA SER A 122 -4.01 0.28 13.42
C SER A 122 -3.60 -1.20 13.40
N HIS A 123 -3.30 -1.77 12.22
CA HIS A 123 -2.97 -3.19 12.06
C HIS A 123 -1.51 -3.46 11.72
N TYR A 124 -0.78 -2.46 11.25
CA TYR A 124 0.61 -2.57 10.85
C TYR A 124 1.47 -1.52 11.57
N LYS A 125 2.73 -1.85 11.77
CA LYS A 125 3.67 -0.94 12.45
C LYS A 125 4.18 0.13 11.48
N THR A 126 3.30 1.04 11.11
CA THR A 126 3.56 2.14 10.20
C THR A 126 4.06 3.38 10.92
N VAL A 127 4.70 4.29 10.17
CA VAL A 127 4.84 5.69 10.61
C VAL A 127 3.48 6.35 10.41
N ALA A 128 2.65 6.34 11.46
CA ALA A 128 1.26 6.82 11.46
C ALA A 128 1.17 8.35 11.42
N ASP A 129 1.95 8.96 10.54
CA ASP A 129 2.04 10.40 10.32
C ASP A 129 2.03 10.70 8.82
N ARG A 130 1.58 11.87 8.46
CA ARG A 130 1.61 12.39 7.09
C ARG A 130 2.98 12.20 6.42
N LYS A 131 4.07 12.50 7.15
CA LYS A 131 5.45 12.42 6.63
C LYS A 131 5.86 11.00 6.25
N GLY A 132 5.21 10.00 6.81
CA GLY A 132 5.43 8.58 6.51
C GLY A 132 4.52 8.05 5.40
N ARG A 133 3.67 8.87 4.73
CA ARG A 133 2.72 8.40 3.73
C ARG A 133 2.93 9.04 2.38
N ALA A 134 3.00 8.21 1.35
CA ALA A 134 2.97 8.61 -0.05
C ALA A 134 1.87 7.85 -0.79
N ILE A 135 1.41 8.41 -1.91
CA ILE A 135 0.43 7.78 -2.79
C ILE A 135 0.89 7.89 -4.24
N THR A 136 0.81 6.82 -4.99
CA THR A 136 1.12 6.82 -6.43
C THR A 136 0.27 5.79 -7.16
N GLY A 137 0.29 5.81 -8.49
CA GLY A 137 -0.48 4.87 -9.26
C GLY A 137 -0.24 4.96 -10.75
N LEU A 138 -0.83 4.00 -11.46
CA LEU A 138 -0.71 3.83 -12.92
C LEU A 138 -2.05 4.19 -13.59
N SER A 139 -2.02 5.02 -14.65
CA SER A 139 -3.19 5.35 -15.48
C SER A 139 -4.35 5.90 -14.61
N MET A 140 -5.49 5.22 -14.53
CA MET A 140 -6.57 5.57 -13.60
C MET A 140 -6.06 5.75 -12.16
N GLY A 141 -5.15 4.88 -11.71
CA GLY A 141 -4.51 5.01 -10.39
C GLY A 141 -3.59 6.22 -10.28
N GLY A 142 -2.93 6.62 -11.38
CA GLY A 142 -2.15 7.85 -11.45
C GLY A 142 -3.03 9.10 -11.29
N HIS A 143 -4.22 9.10 -11.91
CA HIS A 143 -5.26 10.10 -11.65
C HIS A 143 -5.68 10.10 -10.18
N GLY A 144 -6.06 8.93 -9.65
CA GLY A 144 -6.51 8.79 -8.26
C GLY A 144 -5.46 9.22 -7.25
N ALA A 145 -4.18 8.94 -7.52
CA ALA A 145 -3.09 9.36 -6.67
C ALA A 145 -2.93 10.90 -6.61
N MET A 146 -3.02 11.57 -7.75
CA MET A 146 -3.00 13.03 -7.79
C MET A 146 -4.25 13.64 -7.16
N TRP A 147 -5.42 13.07 -7.44
CA TRP A 147 -6.70 13.51 -6.86
C TRP A 147 -6.65 13.45 -5.33
N ASN A 148 -6.34 12.27 -4.78
CA ASN A 148 -6.30 12.08 -3.33
C ASN A 148 -5.14 12.85 -2.69
N GLY A 149 -3.94 12.83 -3.27
CA GLY A 149 -2.77 13.48 -2.70
C GLY A 149 -2.88 14.99 -2.61
N LEU A 150 -3.51 15.64 -3.60
CA LEU A 150 -3.71 17.10 -3.59
C LEU A 150 -4.85 17.52 -2.65
N ARG A 151 -5.94 16.76 -2.60
CA ARG A 151 -7.10 17.07 -1.77
C ARG A 151 -6.91 16.72 -0.30
N HIS A 152 -6.07 15.72 -0.03
CA HIS A 152 -5.75 15.22 1.32
C HIS A 152 -4.25 15.38 1.64
N SER A 153 -3.76 16.61 1.43
CA SER A 153 -2.37 16.96 1.73
C SER A 153 -2.03 16.92 3.23
N ASP A 154 -3.03 16.85 4.08
CA ASP A 154 -2.93 16.56 5.51
C ASP A 154 -2.67 15.06 5.80
N VAL A 155 -3.02 14.17 4.87
CA VAL A 155 -2.83 12.72 4.98
C VAL A 155 -1.57 12.25 4.28
N PHE A 156 -1.32 12.72 3.06
CA PHE A 156 -0.19 12.31 2.21
C PHE A 156 0.85 13.43 2.08
N SER A 157 2.13 13.10 2.28
CA SER A 157 3.23 14.05 2.10
C SER A 157 3.73 14.13 0.66
N ALA A 158 3.52 13.07 -0.11
CA ALA A 158 3.96 12.97 -1.49
C ALA A 158 2.91 12.25 -2.34
N ALA A 159 2.72 12.74 -3.55
CA ALA A 159 1.89 12.10 -4.57
C ALA A 159 2.67 11.98 -5.87
N GLY A 160 2.52 10.85 -6.57
CA GLY A 160 3.14 10.58 -7.86
C GLY A 160 2.12 10.01 -8.84
N SER A 161 2.38 10.18 -10.14
CA SER A 161 1.50 9.68 -11.19
C SER A 161 2.32 9.09 -12.32
N THR A 162 1.98 7.86 -12.73
CA THR A 162 2.51 7.25 -13.94
C THR A 162 1.38 7.20 -14.97
N SER A 163 1.50 8.01 -16.03
CA SER A 163 0.52 8.08 -17.14
C SER A 163 -0.92 8.32 -16.67
N GLY A 164 -1.11 9.11 -15.61
CA GLY A 164 -2.44 9.45 -15.07
C GLY A 164 -3.18 10.44 -15.97
N GLY A 165 -4.49 10.28 -16.11
CA GLY A 165 -5.37 11.23 -16.77
C GLY A 165 -5.62 12.45 -15.89
N VAL A 166 -4.63 13.33 -15.74
CA VAL A 166 -4.70 14.50 -14.84
C VAL A 166 -5.36 15.73 -15.48
N ASP A 167 -5.45 15.78 -16.80
CA ASP A 167 -6.22 16.77 -17.54
C ASP A 167 -7.18 16.08 -18.52
N ILE A 168 -8.47 16.11 -18.21
CA ILE A 168 -9.53 15.48 -19.00
C ILE A 168 -10.23 16.45 -19.95
N ARG A 169 -9.95 17.75 -19.88
CA ARG A 169 -10.59 18.81 -20.68
C ARG A 169 -10.43 18.60 -22.19
N PRO A 170 -9.26 18.12 -22.70
CA PRO A 170 -9.09 17.85 -24.12
C PRO A 170 -9.95 16.69 -24.66
N PHE A 171 -10.54 15.87 -23.77
CA PHE A 171 -11.23 14.62 -24.14
C PHE A 171 -12.64 14.51 -23.58
N PRO A 172 -13.52 15.53 -23.75
CA PRO A 172 -14.81 15.61 -23.02
C PRO A 172 -15.80 14.49 -23.39
N LYS A 173 -15.57 13.75 -24.48
CA LYS A 173 -16.47 12.69 -24.95
C LYS A 173 -15.94 11.28 -24.74
N ASN A 174 -14.66 11.12 -24.42
CA ASN A 174 -13.95 9.82 -24.44
C ASN A 174 -13.73 9.24 -23.05
N TRP A 175 -14.06 9.96 -21.98
CA TRP A 175 -13.85 9.48 -20.62
C TRP A 175 -15.16 8.97 -20.03
N GLU A 176 -15.18 7.70 -19.61
CA GLU A 176 -16.34 7.11 -18.91
C GLU A 176 -16.55 7.71 -17.50
N MET A 177 -15.96 8.85 -17.22
CA MET A 177 -16.12 9.60 -15.97
C MET A 177 -17.46 10.33 -15.89
N ARG A 178 -18.36 10.11 -16.82
CA ARG A 178 -19.72 10.62 -16.71
C ARG A 178 -20.40 9.92 -15.55
N CYS A 179 -20.55 10.62 -14.44
CA CYS A 179 -21.45 10.35 -13.32
C CYS A 179 -22.09 8.93 -13.33
N LYS A 180 -21.30 7.91 -13.03
CA LYS A 180 -21.84 6.59 -12.72
C LYS A 180 -22.19 6.53 -11.25
#